data_55a8359feac4b935a29be28dc467b84f
#
_entry.id   55a8359feac4b935a29be28dc467b84f
#
_cell.length_a   1.000
_cell.length_b   1.000
_cell.length_c   1.000
_cell.angle_alpha   90.00
_cell.angle_beta   90.00
_cell.angle_gamma   90.00
#
_symmetry.space_group_name_H-M   'P 1'
#
loop_
_entity.id
_entity.type
_entity.pdbx_description
1 polymer ?
#
loop_
_entity_poly.entity_id
_entity_poly.type
_entity_poly.pdbx_seq_one_letter_code
_entity_poly.pdbx_strand_id
1 'polypeptide(L)'
;YFAIKATPNPFLVDILREYGCGCDCSSETELMLCDAIGAKGEEIMFSSNDTPEEEYALAAKLGAIINLDDITHIDFVEQILGKLPETMSCRYNPGGVFTLSNGIMDNPGDSKYGMTTEQIFEAYRILKSKGVKRFGIHAFLASNTVTNEYYPQLAKQLFELAVKLEKETGADIAFINLSGGVGIPYRPDQEPNDILAIGEGVRKVYEEVLVPAGMGDIAIYTEMGRFMMGPY
;
A
#
# COMPACT_ATOMS: atom_id res chain seq x y z
N TYR A 1 -2.30 -8.27 2.84
CA TYR A 1 -0.92 -8.44 3.32
C TYR A 1 -0.86 -8.27 4.83
N PHE A 2 0.06 -8.97 5.44
CA PHE A 2 0.42 -8.80 6.85
C PHE A 2 1.69 -7.97 6.96
N ALA A 3 1.64 -6.89 7.74
CA ALA A 3 2.81 -6.05 8.02
C ALA A 3 3.76 -6.78 8.97
N ILE A 4 4.84 -7.36 8.43
CA ILE A 4 5.78 -8.23 9.17
C ILE A 4 6.37 -7.52 10.39
N LYS A 5 6.63 -6.23 10.31
CA LYS A 5 7.14 -5.41 11.44
C LYS A 5 6.30 -5.48 12.71
N ALA A 6 5.01 -5.82 12.61
CA ALA A 6 4.15 -5.94 13.77
C ALA A 6 4.51 -7.17 14.63
N THR A 7 4.90 -8.26 13.99
CA THR A 7 5.37 -9.48 14.68
C THR A 7 6.25 -10.28 13.71
N PRO A 8 7.57 -10.00 13.66
CA PRO A 8 8.49 -10.60 12.71
C PRO A 8 8.89 -12.04 13.13
N ASN A 9 7.88 -12.90 13.23
CA ASN A 9 8.06 -14.30 13.60
C ASN A 9 7.75 -15.18 12.39
N PRO A 10 8.72 -15.92 11.82
CA PRO A 10 8.54 -16.70 10.61
C PRO A 10 7.43 -17.74 10.71
N PHE A 11 7.24 -18.37 11.87
CA PHE A 11 6.18 -19.36 12.06
C PHE A 11 4.78 -18.75 12.01
N LEU A 12 4.59 -17.56 12.59
CA LEU A 12 3.30 -16.85 12.55
C LEU A 12 3.01 -16.33 11.15
N VAL A 13 4.02 -15.79 10.47
CA VAL A 13 3.88 -15.32 9.09
C VAL A 13 3.53 -16.49 8.16
N ASP A 14 4.13 -17.65 8.33
CA ASP A 14 3.85 -18.84 7.51
C ASP A 14 2.41 -19.35 7.74
N ILE A 15 1.93 -19.36 8.99
CA ILE A 15 0.51 -19.64 9.28
C ILE A 15 -0.41 -18.67 8.54
N LEU A 16 -0.13 -17.36 8.57
CA LEU A 16 -0.95 -16.36 7.86
C LEU A 16 -0.94 -16.60 6.34
N ARG A 17 0.20 -17.04 5.78
CA ARG A 17 0.31 -17.40 4.36
C ARG A 17 -0.57 -18.60 3.99
N GLU A 18 -0.73 -19.59 4.88
CA GLU A 18 -1.66 -20.70 4.66
C GLU A 18 -3.11 -20.24 4.46
N TYR A 19 -3.47 -19.07 5.04
CA TYR A 19 -4.77 -18.42 4.83
C TYR A 19 -4.78 -17.42 3.68
N GLY A 20 -3.73 -17.40 2.83
CA GLY A 20 -3.63 -16.55 1.66
C GLY A 20 -3.15 -15.12 1.92
N CYS A 21 -2.61 -14.84 3.10
CA CYS A 21 -2.06 -13.53 3.42
C CYS A 21 -0.67 -13.37 2.81
N GLY A 22 -0.42 -12.29 2.07
CA GLY A 22 0.92 -11.89 1.64
C GLY A 22 1.69 -11.18 2.74
N CYS A 23 2.94 -10.83 2.45
CA CYS A 23 3.89 -10.20 3.35
C CYS A 23 4.10 -8.73 2.95
N ASP A 24 3.82 -7.77 3.84
CA ASP A 24 4.27 -6.38 3.68
C ASP A 24 5.60 -6.21 4.41
N CYS A 25 6.63 -5.82 3.65
CA CYS A 25 7.99 -5.62 4.09
C CYS A 25 8.40 -4.15 3.93
N SER A 26 9.08 -3.61 4.93
CA SER A 26 9.63 -2.25 4.92
C SER A 26 11.13 -2.17 5.24
N SER A 27 11.82 -3.32 5.23
CA SER A 27 13.26 -3.42 5.48
C SER A 27 13.87 -4.69 4.89
N GLU A 28 15.20 -4.71 4.78
CA GLU A 28 15.97 -5.88 4.37
C GLU A 28 15.68 -7.10 5.26
N THR A 29 15.65 -6.91 6.56
CA THR A 29 15.41 -8.00 7.53
C THR A 29 14.06 -8.68 7.28
N GLU A 30 13.03 -7.92 6.94
CA GLU A 30 11.71 -8.47 6.62
C GLU A 30 11.72 -9.21 5.28
N LEU A 31 12.46 -8.73 4.28
CA LEU A 31 12.70 -9.45 3.02
C LEU A 31 13.47 -10.75 3.25
N MET A 32 14.50 -10.75 4.11
CA MET A 32 15.25 -11.97 4.50
C MET A 32 14.33 -13.00 5.19
N LEU A 33 13.39 -12.53 6.02
CA LEU A 33 12.39 -13.40 6.64
C LEU A 33 11.50 -14.04 5.56
N CYS A 34 11.05 -13.26 4.56
CA CYS A 34 10.28 -13.77 3.43
C CYS A 34 11.06 -14.84 2.64
N ASP A 35 12.33 -14.59 2.36
CA ASP A 35 13.19 -15.59 1.68
C ASP A 35 13.30 -16.89 2.49
N ALA A 36 13.48 -16.77 3.81
CA ALA A 36 13.62 -17.91 4.71
C ALA A 36 12.36 -18.80 4.76
N ILE A 37 11.17 -18.23 4.65
CA ILE A 37 9.89 -18.97 4.61
C ILE A 37 9.43 -19.30 3.19
N GLY A 38 10.23 -18.97 2.17
CA GLY A 38 9.94 -19.26 0.77
C GLY A 38 8.84 -18.42 0.14
N ALA A 39 8.49 -17.25 0.70
CA ALA A 39 7.60 -16.28 0.07
C ALA A 39 8.27 -15.64 -1.15
N LYS A 40 7.54 -15.47 -2.26
CA LYS A 40 8.09 -14.93 -3.52
C LYS A 40 7.04 -14.22 -4.35
N GLY A 41 7.52 -13.38 -5.26
CA GLY A 41 6.66 -12.72 -6.24
C GLY A 41 5.67 -11.76 -5.61
N GLU A 42 4.47 -11.74 -6.12
CA GLU A 42 3.38 -10.88 -5.66
C GLU A 42 2.85 -11.25 -4.25
N GLU A 43 3.36 -12.33 -3.62
CA GLU A 43 3.14 -12.55 -2.19
C GLU A 43 3.87 -11.51 -1.32
N ILE A 44 4.84 -10.78 -1.87
CA ILE A 44 5.61 -9.77 -1.15
C ILE A 44 5.31 -8.38 -1.70
N MET A 45 4.83 -7.48 -0.84
CA MET A 45 4.79 -6.04 -1.05
C MET A 45 5.99 -5.41 -0.34
N PHE A 46 6.82 -4.66 -1.06
CA PHE A 46 7.96 -3.98 -0.48
C PHE A 46 7.74 -2.47 -0.48
N SER A 47 7.45 -1.91 0.68
CA SER A 47 7.11 -0.50 0.92
C SER A 47 8.10 0.14 1.89
N SER A 48 9.24 0.56 1.40
CA SER A 48 10.29 1.24 2.19
C SER A 48 10.39 2.72 1.81
N ASN A 49 10.88 3.56 2.71
CA ASN A 49 10.97 5.02 2.54
C ASN A 49 12.40 5.51 2.31
N ASP A 50 13.35 5.00 3.08
CA ASP A 50 14.78 5.32 3.00
C ASP A 50 15.53 4.06 2.57
N THR A 51 15.40 3.73 1.28
CA THR A 51 15.70 2.42 0.75
C THR A 51 17.10 2.38 0.12
N PRO A 52 18.06 1.67 0.72
CA PRO A 52 19.37 1.47 0.13
C PRO A 52 19.34 0.49 -1.06
N GLU A 53 20.42 0.47 -1.81
CA GLU A 53 20.57 -0.33 -3.04
C GLU A 53 20.31 -1.84 -2.82
N GLU A 54 20.87 -2.39 -1.74
CA GLU A 54 20.77 -3.80 -1.40
C GLU A 54 19.34 -4.27 -1.12
N GLU A 55 18.51 -3.41 -0.55
CA GLU A 55 17.09 -3.72 -0.30
C GLU A 55 16.30 -3.81 -1.61
N TYR A 56 16.51 -2.88 -2.54
CA TYR A 56 15.90 -2.96 -3.87
C TYR A 56 16.37 -4.19 -4.65
N ALA A 57 17.66 -4.49 -4.59
CA ALA A 57 18.23 -5.67 -5.23
C ALA A 57 17.61 -6.97 -4.66
N LEU A 58 17.47 -7.07 -3.33
CA LEU A 58 16.87 -8.23 -2.68
C LEU A 58 15.36 -8.34 -3.00
N ALA A 59 14.61 -7.23 -2.92
CA ALA A 59 13.19 -7.19 -3.28
C ALA A 59 12.96 -7.67 -4.72
N ALA A 60 13.76 -7.18 -5.67
CA ALA A 60 13.69 -7.60 -7.07
C ALA A 60 14.08 -9.08 -7.27
N LYS A 61 15.11 -9.57 -6.56
CA LYS A 61 15.52 -10.98 -6.57
C LYS A 61 14.40 -11.92 -6.11
N LEU A 62 13.63 -11.48 -5.10
CA LEU A 62 12.46 -12.21 -4.61
C LEU A 62 11.23 -12.07 -5.51
N GLY A 63 11.27 -11.16 -6.47
CA GLY A 63 10.15 -10.84 -7.36
C GLY A 63 9.04 -10.02 -6.68
N ALA A 64 9.35 -9.36 -5.57
CA ALA A 64 8.40 -8.55 -4.80
C ALA A 64 7.82 -7.40 -5.63
N ILE A 65 6.59 -7.00 -5.32
CA ILE A 65 6.03 -5.73 -5.81
C ILE A 65 6.76 -4.60 -5.10
N ILE A 66 7.50 -3.79 -5.84
CA ILE A 66 8.21 -2.62 -5.30
C ILE A 66 7.26 -1.42 -5.33
N ASN A 67 7.06 -0.82 -4.17
CA ASN A 67 6.30 0.42 -3.99
C ASN A 67 7.27 1.59 -3.79
N LEU A 68 7.29 2.53 -4.74
CA LEU A 68 8.18 3.69 -4.70
C LEU A 68 7.58 4.80 -3.85
N ASP A 69 8.35 5.29 -2.89
CA ASP A 69 7.95 6.38 -1.99
C ASP A 69 8.15 7.76 -2.62
N ASP A 70 9.14 7.92 -3.49
CA ASP A 70 9.50 9.17 -4.14
C ASP A 70 9.80 8.99 -5.64
N ILE A 71 9.54 10.02 -6.45
CA ILE A 71 9.75 9.98 -7.89
C ILE A 71 11.22 9.81 -8.28
N THR A 72 12.15 10.29 -7.46
CA THR A 72 13.59 10.15 -7.68
C THR A 72 14.06 8.69 -7.58
N HIS A 73 13.32 7.85 -6.91
CA HIS A 73 13.62 6.42 -6.79
C HIS A 73 13.47 5.68 -8.12
N ILE A 74 12.74 6.20 -9.11
CA ILE A 74 12.57 5.54 -10.42
C ILE A 74 13.90 5.30 -11.10
N ASP A 75 14.70 6.35 -11.27
CA ASP A 75 16.00 6.25 -11.93
C ASP A 75 17.02 5.49 -11.07
N PHE A 76 16.93 5.61 -9.74
CA PHE A 76 17.78 4.88 -8.82
C PHE A 76 17.54 3.37 -8.91
N VAL A 77 16.30 2.92 -8.89
CA VAL A 77 15.95 1.50 -9.03
C VAL A 77 16.34 0.97 -10.42
N GLU A 78 16.13 1.75 -11.48
CA GLU A 78 16.55 1.33 -12.82
C GLU A 78 18.07 1.15 -12.91
N GLN A 79 18.86 2.03 -12.28
CA GLN A 79 20.33 1.89 -12.23
C GLN A 79 20.77 0.62 -11.51
N ILE A 80 20.11 0.28 -10.39
CA ILE A 80 20.42 -0.92 -9.61
C ILE A 80 20.06 -2.19 -10.39
N LEU A 81 18.88 -2.23 -10.99
CA LEU A 81 18.33 -3.45 -11.58
C LEU A 81 18.65 -3.62 -13.07
N GLY A 82 19.10 -2.57 -13.73
CA GLY A 82 19.28 -2.51 -15.19
C GLY A 82 17.98 -2.47 -16.00
N LYS A 83 16.88 -2.93 -15.40
CA LYS A 83 15.51 -2.89 -15.95
C LYS A 83 14.48 -2.89 -14.82
N LEU A 84 13.46 -2.06 -14.96
CA LEU A 84 12.37 -2.04 -13.99
C LEU A 84 11.49 -3.28 -14.08
N PRO A 85 10.91 -3.75 -12.94
CA PRO A 85 9.89 -4.79 -12.92
C PRO A 85 8.66 -4.43 -13.76
N GLU A 86 7.94 -5.43 -14.26
CA GLU A 86 6.72 -5.21 -15.04
C GLU A 86 5.55 -4.70 -14.18
N THR A 87 5.55 -5.03 -12.88
CA THR A 87 4.56 -4.56 -11.91
C THR A 87 5.24 -3.70 -10.87
N MET A 88 4.81 -2.46 -10.71
CA MET A 88 5.32 -1.51 -9.73
C MET A 88 4.20 -0.67 -9.13
N SER A 89 4.42 -0.16 -7.94
CA SER A 89 3.49 0.71 -7.22
C SER A 89 4.16 2.03 -6.84
N CYS A 90 3.36 3.07 -6.67
CA CYS A 90 3.82 4.35 -6.12
C CYS A 90 2.96 4.74 -4.93
N ARG A 91 3.62 5.27 -3.89
CA ARG A 91 2.94 5.84 -2.73
C ARG A 91 2.46 7.24 -3.05
N TYR A 92 1.17 7.45 -2.85
CA TYR A 92 0.53 8.74 -3.02
C TYR A 92 0.42 9.50 -1.69
N ASN A 93 0.70 10.79 -1.73
CA ASN A 93 0.43 11.73 -0.65
C ASN A 93 -0.49 12.83 -1.19
N PRO A 94 -1.77 12.87 -0.75
CA PRO A 94 -2.73 13.88 -1.24
C PRO A 94 -2.38 15.30 -0.81
N GLY A 95 -1.45 15.47 0.15
CA GLY A 95 -1.22 16.75 0.79
C GLY A 95 -2.40 17.21 1.67
N GLY A 96 -2.31 18.44 2.18
CA GLY A 96 -3.39 19.04 2.96
C GLY A 96 -3.66 18.34 4.30
N VAL A 97 -4.91 18.35 4.73
CA VAL A 97 -5.38 17.78 5.99
C VAL A 97 -6.38 16.68 5.72
N PHE A 98 -6.12 15.48 6.27
CA PHE A 98 -7.06 14.36 6.25
C PHE A 98 -7.80 14.31 7.58
N THR A 99 -9.05 14.79 7.60
CA THR A 99 -9.85 14.91 8.82
C THR A 99 -10.86 13.78 8.94
N LEU A 100 -10.88 13.12 10.10
CA LEU A 100 -11.88 12.14 10.46
C LEU A 100 -12.88 12.72 11.48
N SER A 101 -14.09 12.16 11.57
CA SER A 101 -15.16 12.66 12.45
C SER A 101 -14.79 12.66 13.93
N ASN A 102 -13.88 11.76 14.36
CA ASN A 102 -13.40 11.67 15.73
C ASN A 102 -12.26 12.64 16.07
N GLY A 103 -11.89 13.53 15.15
CA GLY A 103 -10.81 14.50 15.34
C GLY A 103 -9.40 13.92 15.27
N ILE A 104 -9.24 12.64 14.96
CA ILE A 104 -7.92 12.08 14.65
C ILE A 104 -7.53 12.57 13.27
N MET A 105 -6.45 13.33 13.22
CA MET A 105 -5.94 13.95 12.01
C MET A 105 -4.50 13.53 11.83
N ASP A 106 -4.20 12.97 10.66
CA ASP A 106 -2.86 13.06 10.12
C ASP A 106 -2.85 14.20 9.10
N ASN A 107 -1.79 15.00 9.10
CA ASN A 107 -1.60 16.07 8.13
C ASN A 107 -0.69 15.57 7.00
N PRO A 108 -1.24 14.99 5.91
CA PRO A 108 -0.41 14.54 4.79
C PRO A 108 0.46 15.66 4.21
N GLY A 109 0.03 16.92 4.33
CA GLY A 109 0.80 18.09 3.92
C GLY A 109 2.11 18.30 4.68
N ASP A 110 2.20 17.80 5.92
CA ASP A 110 3.40 17.88 6.74
C ASP A 110 4.25 16.60 6.64
N SER A 111 3.75 15.58 5.95
CA SER A 111 4.45 14.30 5.78
C SER A 111 5.48 14.39 4.65
N LYS A 112 6.65 13.82 4.89
CA LYS A 112 7.72 13.67 3.89
C LYS A 112 7.56 12.45 2.99
N TYR A 113 6.52 11.63 3.20
CA TYR A 113 6.33 10.35 2.54
C TYR A 113 5.32 10.44 1.41
N GLY A 114 5.65 9.81 0.29
CA GLY A 114 4.77 9.69 -0.85
C GLY A 114 4.84 10.87 -1.84
N MET A 115 4.40 10.61 -3.04
CA MET A 115 4.40 11.55 -4.17
C MET A 115 3.17 12.45 -4.13
N THR A 116 3.35 13.73 -4.44
CA THR A 116 2.22 14.66 -4.66
C THR A 116 1.39 14.24 -5.87
N THR A 117 0.25 14.90 -6.06
CA THR A 117 -0.60 14.64 -7.25
C THR A 117 0.17 14.83 -8.55
N GLU A 118 0.92 15.92 -8.68
CA GLU A 118 1.72 16.20 -9.88
C GLU A 118 2.82 15.15 -10.08
N GLN A 119 3.50 14.78 -9.00
CA GLN A 119 4.58 13.79 -9.04
C GLN A 119 4.07 12.40 -9.42
N ILE A 120 2.93 11.95 -8.89
CA ILE A 120 2.44 10.60 -9.17
C ILE A 120 1.99 10.48 -10.65
N PHE A 121 1.37 11.49 -11.23
CA PHE A 121 1.05 11.50 -12.65
C PHE A 121 2.30 11.46 -13.53
N GLU A 122 3.35 12.20 -13.18
CA GLU A 122 4.61 12.17 -13.88
C GLU A 122 5.33 10.84 -13.71
N ALA A 123 5.39 10.30 -12.49
CA ALA A 123 5.97 8.99 -12.19
C ALA A 123 5.34 7.88 -13.05
N TYR A 124 4.03 7.88 -13.21
CA TYR A 124 3.35 6.85 -14.02
C TYR A 124 3.68 6.98 -15.51
N ARG A 125 3.82 8.21 -16.04
CA ARG A 125 4.28 8.42 -17.43
C ARG A 125 5.70 7.90 -17.62
N ILE A 126 6.60 8.23 -16.67
CA ILE A 126 8.01 7.78 -16.71
C ILE A 126 8.08 6.25 -16.61
N LEU A 127 7.45 5.64 -15.61
CA LEU A 127 7.44 4.19 -15.41
C LEU A 127 6.92 3.45 -16.65
N LYS A 128 5.81 3.94 -17.23
CA LYS A 128 5.25 3.38 -18.46
C LYS A 128 6.23 3.48 -19.63
N SER A 129 6.91 4.62 -19.80
CA SER A 129 7.93 4.80 -20.85
C SER A 129 9.14 3.87 -20.68
N LYS A 130 9.44 3.48 -19.42
CA LYS A 130 10.51 2.55 -19.05
C LYS A 130 10.07 1.07 -19.07
N GLY A 131 8.83 0.77 -19.48
CA GLY A 131 8.35 -0.59 -19.74
C GLY A 131 7.58 -1.26 -18.61
N VAL A 132 7.22 -0.52 -17.55
CA VAL A 132 6.25 -1.00 -16.55
C VAL A 132 4.88 -1.17 -17.21
N LYS A 133 4.21 -2.28 -16.93
CA LYS A 133 2.95 -2.66 -17.58
C LYS A 133 1.76 -2.61 -16.65
N ARG A 134 1.94 -3.05 -15.39
CA ARG A 134 0.89 -3.12 -14.36
C ARG A 134 1.25 -2.18 -13.22
N PHE A 135 0.31 -1.35 -12.83
CA PHE A 135 0.55 -0.29 -11.85
C PHE A 135 -0.29 -0.49 -10.60
N GLY A 136 0.32 -0.23 -9.44
CA GLY A 136 -0.36 -0.15 -8.17
C GLY A 136 -0.37 1.26 -7.62
N ILE A 137 -1.39 1.62 -6.87
CA ILE A 137 -1.46 2.84 -6.08
C ILE A 137 -1.44 2.46 -4.62
N HIS A 138 -0.62 3.12 -3.82
CA HIS A 138 -0.52 2.91 -2.39
C HIS A 138 -0.69 4.25 -1.66
N ALA A 139 -1.30 4.26 -0.49
CA ALA A 139 -1.25 5.40 0.44
C ALA A 139 -1.39 4.93 1.88
N PHE A 140 -0.61 5.54 2.76
CA PHE A 140 -0.67 5.34 4.20
C PHE A 140 -0.71 6.70 4.89
N LEU A 141 -1.89 7.13 5.31
CA LEU A 141 -2.15 8.49 5.81
C LEU A 141 -2.38 8.54 7.32
N ALA A 142 -2.70 7.42 7.96
CA ALA A 142 -3.00 7.38 9.39
C ALA A 142 -2.59 6.05 10.01
N SER A 143 -2.31 6.08 11.31
CA SER A 143 -1.95 4.90 12.10
C SER A 143 -2.80 4.81 13.34
N ASN A 144 -3.23 3.60 13.71
CA ASN A 144 -4.05 3.33 14.89
C ASN A 144 -5.36 4.13 14.92
N THR A 145 -6.05 4.20 13.79
CA THR A 145 -7.36 4.84 13.71
C THR A 145 -8.42 3.97 14.38
N VAL A 146 -9.13 4.52 15.35
CA VAL A 146 -10.25 3.87 16.06
C VAL A 146 -11.58 4.40 15.53
N THR A 147 -11.77 4.32 14.22
CA THR A 147 -12.98 4.73 13.51
C THR A 147 -13.19 3.89 12.25
N ASN A 148 -14.43 3.58 11.93
CA ASN A 148 -14.80 2.84 10.74
C ASN A 148 -14.79 3.70 9.46
N GLU A 149 -14.56 5.03 9.57
CA GLU A 149 -14.66 5.96 8.45
C GLU A 149 -13.36 6.10 7.63
N TYR A 150 -12.21 5.83 8.25
CA TYR A 150 -10.90 6.07 7.63
C TYR A 150 -10.75 5.37 6.28
N TYR A 151 -10.96 4.05 6.26
CA TYR A 151 -10.78 3.27 5.04
C TYR A 151 -11.73 3.61 3.91
N PRO A 152 -13.05 3.78 4.12
CA PRO A 152 -13.94 4.23 3.06
C PRO A 152 -13.57 5.61 2.49
N GLN A 153 -13.12 6.54 3.33
CA GLN A 153 -12.66 7.86 2.86
C GLN A 153 -11.35 7.77 2.07
N LEU A 154 -10.38 7.01 2.55
CA LEU A 154 -9.13 6.76 1.83
C LEU A 154 -9.41 6.05 0.50
N ALA A 155 -10.25 5.01 0.51
CA ALA A 155 -10.66 4.29 -0.69
C ALA A 155 -11.25 5.24 -1.73
N LYS A 156 -12.16 6.14 -1.34
CA LYS A 156 -12.74 7.13 -2.25
C LYS A 156 -11.68 7.98 -2.92
N GLN A 157 -10.74 8.51 -2.16
CA GLN A 157 -9.66 9.34 -2.72
C GLN A 157 -8.79 8.56 -3.71
N LEU A 158 -8.39 7.33 -3.36
CA LEU A 158 -7.53 6.53 -4.21
C LEU A 158 -8.25 5.99 -5.44
N PHE A 159 -9.52 5.64 -5.34
CA PHE A 159 -10.32 5.18 -6.47
C PHE A 159 -10.56 6.31 -7.48
N GLU A 160 -10.90 7.52 -7.01
CA GLU A 160 -11.00 8.70 -7.87
C GLU A 160 -9.66 9.07 -8.52
N LEU A 161 -8.55 8.91 -7.79
CA LEU A 161 -7.19 9.08 -8.34
C LEU A 161 -6.89 8.05 -9.42
N ALA A 162 -7.21 6.76 -9.17
CA ALA A 162 -7.00 5.67 -10.12
C ALA A 162 -7.69 5.94 -11.47
N VAL A 163 -8.95 6.34 -11.42
CA VAL A 163 -9.74 6.70 -12.62
C VAL A 163 -9.07 7.83 -13.41
N LYS A 164 -8.57 8.85 -12.71
CA LYS A 164 -7.87 9.97 -13.37
C LYS A 164 -6.51 9.53 -13.94
N LEU A 165 -5.73 8.77 -13.18
CA LEU A 165 -4.42 8.27 -13.62
C LEU A 165 -4.53 7.42 -14.88
N GLU A 166 -5.44 6.45 -14.90
CA GLU A 166 -5.65 5.62 -16.07
C GLU A 166 -6.07 6.45 -17.29
N LYS A 167 -7.03 7.34 -17.10
CA LYS A 167 -7.53 8.20 -18.19
C LYS A 167 -6.45 9.14 -18.77
N GLU A 168 -5.58 9.71 -17.93
CA GLU A 168 -4.62 10.74 -18.35
C GLU A 168 -3.27 10.17 -18.76
N THR A 169 -2.87 9.02 -18.20
CA THR A 169 -1.56 8.41 -18.47
C THR A 169 -1.67 7.13 -19.31
N GLY A 170 -2.86 6.54 -19.37
CA GLY A 170 -3.09 5.24 -19.96
C GLY A 170 -2.34 4.12 -19.21
N ALA A 171 -2.02 4.31 -17.93
CA ALA A 171 -1.43 3.28 -17.09
C ALA A 171 -2.50 2.23 -16.75
N ASP A 172 -2.16 0.95 -16.82
CA ASP A 172 -3.02 -0.16 -16.43
C ASP A 172 -2.97 -0.33 -14.91
N ILE A 173 -3.97 0.20 -14.20
CA ILE A 173 -4.06 0.12 -12.74
C ILE A 173 -4.58 -1.27 -12.34
N ALA A 174 -3.69 -2.12 -11.87
CA ALA A 174 -4.01 -3.49 -11.50
C ALA A 174 -4.49 -3.66 -10.06
N PHE A 175 -4.03 -2.79 -9.15
CA PHE A 175 -4.43 -2.84 -7.74
C PHE A 175 -4.34 -1.49 -7.04
N ILE A 176 -5.09 -1.37 -5.95
CA ILE A 176 -5.02 -0.23 -5.03
C ILE A 176 -4.79 -0.77 -3.62
N ASN A 177 -3.72 -0.32 -2.99
CA ASN A 177 -3.31 -0.71 -1.65
C ASN A 177 -3.67 0.39 -0.65
N LEU A 178 -4.65 0.10 0.20
CA LEU A 178 -5.11 0.99 1.26
C LEU A 178 -4.19 0.96 2.49
N SER A 179 -3.11 0.16 2.44
CA SER A 179 -2.13 -0.01 3.50
C SER A 179 -2.72 -0.48 4.84
N GLY A 180 -2.08 -0.12 5.95
CA GLY A 180 -2.52 -0.41 7.31
C GLY A 180 -3.30 0.74 7.95
N GLY A 181 -3.27 0.80 9.27
CA GLY A 181 -3.81 1.92 10.02
C GLY A 181 -5.05 1.59 10.87
N VAL A 182 -5.74 0.49 10.61
CA VAL A 182 -6.84 0.03 11.50
C VAL A 182 -6.27 -0.20 12.89
N GLY A 183 -6.80 0.55 13.85
CA GLY A 183 -6.38 0.53 15.23
C GLY A 183 -7.13 -0.48 16.08
N ILE A 184 -6.66 -0.59 17.32
CA ILE A 184 -7.29 -1.35 18.38
C ILE A 184 -7.51 -0.43 19.59
N PRO A 185 -8.51 -0.70 20.42
CA PRO A 185 -8.67 0.03 21.67
C PRO A 185 -7.55 -0.34 22.65
N TYR A 186 -6.90 0.69 23.21
CA TYR A 186 -5.93 0.55 24.30
C TYR A 186 -6.49 0.89 25.67
N ARG A 187 -7.71 1.45 25.71
CA ARG A 187 -8.41 1.83 26.93
C ARG A 187 -9.83 1.26 26.92
N PRO A 188 -10.38 0.94 28.09
CA PRO A 188 -11.74 0.38 28.20
C PRO A 188 -12.86 1.30 27.70
N ASP A 189 -12.61 2.59 27.57
CA ASP A 189 -13.55 3.62 27.10
C ASP A 189 -13.50 3.81 25.56
N GLN A 190 -12.61 3.11 24.86
CA GLN A 190 -12.52 3.15 23.41
C GLN A 190 -13.37 2.03 22.79
N GLU A 191 -14.19 2.38 21.80
CA GLU A 191 -14.92 1.41 21.01
C GLU A 191 -14.00 0.72 19.99
N PRO A 192 -14.08 -0.60 19.81
CA PRO A 192 -13.32 -1.30 18.79
C PRO A 192 -13.82 -0.97 17.38
N ASN A 193 -12.93 -1.08 16.41
CA ASN A 193 -13.31 -1.00 15.01
C ASN A 193 -14.16 -2.24 14.62
N ASP A 194 -15.18 -2.00 13.80
CA ASP A 194 -15.94 -3.05 13.13
C ASP A 194 -15.35 -3.27 11.72
N ILE A 195 -14.57 -4.34 11.59
CA ILE A 195 -13.89 -4.64 10.32
C ILE A 195 -14.87 -4.99 9.19
N LEU A 196 -16.05 -5.52 9.53
CA LEU A 196 -17.08 -5.82 8.54
C LEU A 196 -17.73 -4.53 8.02
N ALA A 197 -18.02 -3.58 8.92
CA ALA A 197 -18.52 -2.26 8.55
C ALA A 197 -17.49 -1.48 7.70
N ILE A 198 -16.19 -1.57 8.04
CA ILE A 198 -15.10 -1.00 7.23
C ILE A 198 -15.10 -1.62 5.82
N GLY A 199 -15.12 -2.96 5.73
CA GLY A 199 -15.12 -3.67 4.45
C GLY A 199 -16.34 -3.34 3.59
N GLU A 200 -17.53 -3.25 4.19
CA GLU A 200 -18.75 -2.86 3.50
C GLU A 200 -18.68 -1.41 2.98
N GLY A 201 -18.11 -0.50 3.79
CA GLY A 201 -17.90 0.89 3.38
C GLY A 201 -16.96 1.00 2.17
N VAL A 202 -15.85 0.25 2.17
CA VAL A 202 -14.91 0.21 1.03
C VAL A 202 -15.59 -0.41 -0.20
N ARG A 203 -16.34 -1.51 -0.05
CA ARG A 203 -17.09 -2.16 -1.13
C ARG A 203 -18.07 -1.19 -1.79
N LYS A 204 -18.82 -0.44 -0.99
CA LYS A 204 -19.76 0.56 -1.49
C LYS A 204 -19.06 1.62 -2.35
N VAL A 205 -17.93 2.14 -1.89
CA VAL A 205 -17.14 3.13 -2.65
C VAL A 205 -16.59 2.52 -3.95
N TYR A 206 -16.17 1.25 -3.91
CA TYR A 206 -15.73 0.51 -5.10
C TYR A 206 -16.82 0.44 -6.17
N GLU A 207 -18.02 0.06 -5.75
CA GLU A 207 -19.20 -0.04 -6.63
C GLU A 207 -19.64 1.33 -7.17
N GLU A 208 -19.46 2.40 -6.39
CA GLU A 208 -19.83 3.78 -6.78
C GLU A 208 -18.80 4.44 -7.71
N VAL A 209 -17.50 4.12 -7.59
CA VAL A 209 -16.42 4.83 -8.29
C VAL A 209 -15.78 3.98 -9.38
N LEU A 210 -15.29 2.78 -9.05
CA LEU A 210 -14.51 1.98 -10.00
C LEU A 210 -15.39 1.23 -11.01
N VAL A 211 -16.47 0.62 -10.56
CA VAL A 211 -17.35 -0.15 -11.45
C VAL A 211 -17.92 0.72 -12.59
N PRO A 212 -18.48 1.91 -12.35
CA PRO A 212 -18.97 2.78 -13.43
C PRO A 212 -17.87 3.30 -14.36
N ALA A 213 -16.62 3.36 -13.88
CA ALA A 213 -15.46 3.74 -14.68
C ALA A 213 -14.93 2.60 -15.57
N GLY A 214 -15.51 1.38 -15.48
CA GLY A 214 -15.02 0.21 -16.19
C GLY A 214 -13.82 -0.47 -15.53
N MET A 215 -13.50 -0.13 -14.29
CA MET A 215 -12.36 -0.59 -13.50
C MET A 215 -12.78 -1.58 -12.40
N GLY A 216 -13.84 -2.35 -12.65
CA GLY A 216 -14.43 -3.28 -11.67
C GLY A 216 -13.64 -4.59 -11.46
N ASP A 217 -12.44 -4.73 -11.99
CA ASP A 217 -11.52 -5.86 -11.83
C ASP A 217 -10.26 -5.51 -11.01
N ILE A 218 -10.14 -4.27 -10.56
CA ILE A 218 -9.00 -3.82 -9.74
C ILE A 218 -9.00 -4.53 -8.39
N ALA A 219 -7.85 -5.11 -8.03
CA ALA A 219 -7.64 -5.72 -6.74
C ALA A 219 -7.46 -4.66 -5.63
N ILE A 220 -8.07 -4.90 -4.47
CA ILE A 220 -7.88 -4.05 -3.29
C ILE A 220 -7.02 -4.77 -2.28
N TYR A 221 -5.93 -4.13 -1.86
CA TYR A 221 -4.98 -4.64 -0.89
C TYR A 221 -5.02 -3.84 0.41
N THR A 222 -4.65 -4.51 1.49
CA THR A 222 -4.43 -3.90 2.81
C THR A 222 -3.16 -4.47 3.44
N GLU A 223 -2.54 -3.74 4.36
CA GLU A 223 -1.30 -4.11 5.05
C GLU A 223 -1.55 -4.09 6.57
N MET A 224 -2.33 -5.05 7.05
CA MET A 224 -2.72 -5.10 8.45
C MET A 224 -1.62 -5.68 9.33
N GLY A 225 -1.25 -4.95 10.37
CA GLY A 225 -0.29 -5.40 11.38
C GLY A 225 -0.89 -5.32 12.77
N ARG A 226 -1.05 -4.11 13.29
CA ARG A 226 -1.59 -3.86 14.63
C ARG A 226 -2.94 -4.51 14.86
N PHE A 227 -3.86 -4.39 13.92
CA PHE A 227 -5.20 -4.98 14.02
C PHE A 227 -5.15 -6.50 14.13
N MET A 228 -4.22 -7.15 13.45
CA MET A 228 -4.07 -8.61 13.46
C MET A 228 -3.46 -9.15 14.76
N MET A 229 -2.47 -8.44 15.32
CA MET A 229 -1.66 -8.95 16.44
C MET A 229 -1.92 -8.25 17.78
N GLY A 230 -2.46 -7.04 17.75
CA GLY A 230 -2.62 -6.23 18.94
C GLY A 230 -3.66 -6.74 19.97
N PRO A 231 -4.68 -7.51 19.59
CA PRO A 231 -5.62 -8.12 20.55
C PRO A 231 -5.03 -9.27 21.39
N TYR A 232 -3.80 -9.75 21.09
CA TYR A 232 -3.20 -10.94 21.70
C TYR A 232 -1.92 -10.64 22.46
#